data_59f5d7b44a4e150bf5a1f442fbeb6439
#
_entry.id   59f5d7b44a4e150bf5a1f442fbeb6439
#
_cell.length_a   1.000
_cell.length_b   1.000
_cell.length_c   1.000
_cell.angle_alpha   90.00
_cell.angle_beta   90.00
_cell.angle_gamma   90.00
#
_symmetry.space_group_name_H-M   'P 1'
#
loop_
_entity.id
_entity.type
_entity.pdbx_description
1 polymer ?
#
loop_
_entity_poly.entity_id
_entity_poly.type
_entity_poly.pdbx_seq_one_letter_code
_entity_poly.pdbx_strand_id
1 'polypeptide(L)'
;MKKISKLLLALSFVLSVTTSAFAVTVVSWGGAYTESQKLGYGDPTAAKLGIPVNWVDYTGGLSEIKAQKEAGAITWDIIDVYAKDTIVGCDEGIFHEFDF
;
A
#
# COMPACT_ATOMS: atom_id res chain seq x y z
N MET A 1 37.89 -14.88 52.48
CA MET A 1 37.03 -13.82 52.02
C MET A 1 36.80 -14.00 50.53
N LYS A 2 35.61 -14.39 50.17
CA LYS A 2 35.26 -14.58 48.75
C LYS A 2 34.80 -13.24 48.19
N LYS A 3 35.56 -12.68 47.27
CA LYS A 3 35.12 -11.53 46.52
C LYS A 3 34.08 -11.98 45.49
N ILE A 4 32.82 -11.60 45.71
CA ILE A 4 31.76 -11.81 44.75
C ILE A 4 31.97 -10.80 43.63
N SER A 5 32.45 -11.27 42.50
CA SER A 5 32.51 -10.48 41.27
C SER A 5 31.11 -10.27 40.79
N LYS A 6 30.59 -9.04 40.90
CA LYS A 6 29.31 -8.65 40.33
C LYS A 6 29.50 -8.61 38.83
N LEU A 7 29.11 -9.69 38.16
CA LEU A 7 28.99 -9.71 36.72
C LEU A 7 27.74 -8.88 36.35
N LEU A 8 27.95 -7.64 36.01
CA LEU A 8 26.91 -6.78 35.42
C LEU A 8 26.62 -7.32 34.02
N LEU A 9 25.57 -8.13 33.91
CA LEU A 9 24.99 -8.49 32.64
C LEU A 9 24.27 -7.22 32.12
N ALA A 10 24.95 -6.43 31.31
CA ALA A 10 24.32 -5.39 30.52
C ALA A 10 23.47 -6.07 29.46
N LEU A 11 22.17 -6.22 29.76
CA LEU A 11 21.18 -6.67 28.78
C LEU A 11 20.99 -5.51 27.81
N SER A 12 21.76 -5.51 26.73
CA SER A 12 21.58 -4.58 25.62
C SER A 12 20.26 -4.94 24.93
N PHE A 13 19.21 -4.23 25.30
CA PHE A 13 17.93 -4.30 24.61
C PHE A 13 18.12 -3.60 23.26
N VAL A 14 18.45 -4.35 22.24
CA VAL A 14 18.46 -3.87 20.86
C VAL A 14 17.02 -3.64 20.48
N LEU A 15 16.60 -2.39 20.56
CA LEU A 15 15.30 -1.95 20.06
C LEU A 15 15.38 -2.05 18.53
N SER A 16 14.97 -3.20 18.00
CA SER A 16 14.79 -3.36 16.54
C SER A 16 13.66 -2.45 16.10
N VAL A 17 14.01 -1.27 15.63
CA VAL A 17 13.06 -0.41 14.92
C VAL A 17 12.75 -1.11 13.60
N THR A 18 11.68 -1.90 13.60
CA THR A 18 11.12 -2.40 12.35
C THR A 18 10.50 -1.21 11.64
N THR A 19 11.24 -0.61 10.72
CA THR A 19 10.63 0.31 9.77
C THR A 19 9.65 -0.51 8.94
N SER A 20 8.35 -0.36 9.21
CA SER A 20 7.31 -0.89 8.33
C SER A 20 7.52 -0.26 6.97
N ALA A 21 7.98 -1.04 5.98
CA ALA A 21 8.03 -0.57 4.61
C ALA A 21 6.60 -0.19 4.20
N PHE A 22 6.42 1.04 3.73
CA PHE A 22 5.12 1.52 3.29
C PHE A 22 4.73 0.72 2.04
N ALA A 23 3.72 -0.14 2.14
CA ALA A 23 3.21 -0.92 1.02
C ALA A 23 2.14 -0.14 0.28
N VAL A 24 2.18 -0.16 -1.06
CA VAL A 24 1.15 0.45 -1.92
C VAL A 24 0.20 -0.64 -2.38
N THR A 25 -1.10 -0.40 -2.26
CA THR A 25 -2.13 -1.29 -2.77
C THR A 25 -2.64 -0.78 -4.11
N VAL A 26 -2.45 -1.58 -5.15
CA VAL A 26 -2.93 -1.33 -6.50
C VAL A 26 -4.10 -2.25 -6.82
N VAL A 27 -5.18 -1.66 -7.30
CA VAL A 27 -6.42 -2.39 -7.60
C VAL A 27 -6.67 -2.40 -9.10
N SER A 28 -6.95 -3.56 -9.64
CA SER A 28 -7.15 -3.78 -11.07
C SER A 28 -8.23 -4.83 -11.35
N TRP A 29 -8.40 -5.18 -12.61
CA TRP A 29 -9.51 -6.00 -13.12
C TRP A 29 -9.29 -7.51 -12.99
N GLY A 30 -8.11 -7.95 -12.59
CA GLY A 30 -7.78 -9.36 -12.45
C GLY A 30 -7.27 -10.04 -13.71
N GLY A 31 -6.94 -11.30 -13.56
CA GLY A 31 -6.52 -12.19 -14.65
C GLY A 31 -5.32 -11.68 -15.43
N ALA A 32 -5.32 -11.93 -16.72
CA ALA A 32 -4.24 -11.55 -17.62
C ALA A 32 -4.02 -10.02 -17.69
N TYR A 33 -5.05 -9.24 -17.45
CA TYR A 33 -4.95 -7.79 -17.42
C TYR A 33 -4.03 -7.32 -16.26
N THR A 34 -4.32 -7.74 -15.05
CA THR A 34 -3.49 -7.44 -13.87
C THR A 34 -2.07 -7.99 -14.04
N GLU A 35 -1.92 -9.22 -14.55
CA GLU A 35 -0.59 -9.78 -14.81
C GLU A 35 0.22 -8.96 -15.81
N SER A 36 -0.40 -8.45 -16.87
CA SER A 36 0.29 -7.58 -17.83
C SER A 36 0.78 -6.27 -17.19
N GLN A 37 0.02 -5.72 -16.27
CA GLN A 37 0.40 -4.52 -15.52
C GLN A 37 1.55 -4.79 -14.55
N LYS A 38 1.49 -5.91 -13.84
CA LYS A 38 2.58 -6.34 -12.95
C LYS A 38 3.89 -6.46 -13.71
N LEU A 39 3.90 -7.22 -14.79
CA LEU A 39 5.10 -7.46 -15.60
C LEU A 39 5.58 -6.22 -16.33
N GLY A 40 4.65 -5.42 -16.86
CA GLY A 40 4.97 -4.27 -17.69
C GLY A 40 5.54 -3.08 -16.93
N TYR A 41 5.00 -2.77 -15.76
CA TYR A 41 5.44 -1.60 -14.99
C TYR A 41 5.36 -1.77 -13.46
N GLY A 42 4.47 -2.59 -12.93
CA GLY A 42 4.28 -2.72 -11.48
C GLY A 42 5.52 -3.25 -10.76
N ASP A 43 5.96 -4.44 -11.11
CA ASP A 43 7.13 -5.08 -10.49
C ASP A 43 8.43 -4.32 -10.75
N PRO A 44 8.71 -3.85 -11.98
CA PRO A 44 9.89 -3.01 -12.23
C PRO A 44 9.91 -1.72 -11.42
N THR A 45 8.76 -1.07 -11.26
CA THR A 45 8.65 0.17 -10.47
C THR A 45 8.81 -0.11 -8.99
N ALA A 46 8.16 -1.14 -8.46
CA ALA A 46 8.30 -1.58 -7.07
C ALA A 46 9.77 -1.87 -6.72
N ALA A 47 10.46 -2.61 -7.59
CA ALA A 47 11.88 -2.93 -7.41
C ALA A 47 12.76 -1.67 -7.43
N LYS A 48 12.51 -0.75 -8.36
CA LYS A 48 13.26 0.50 -8.48
C LYS A 48 13.09 1.42 -7.27
N LEU A 49 11.89 1.49 -6.72
CA LEU A 49 11.57 2.35 -5.58
C LEU A 49 11.80 1.66 -4.23
N GLY A 50 11.99 0.34 -4.19
CA GLY A 50 12.10 -0.42 -2.96
C GLY A 50 10.79 -0.45 -2.15
N ILE A 51 9.65 -0.34 -2.82
CA ILE A 51 8.32 -0.29 -2.20
C ILE A 51 7.58 -1.59 -2.48
N PRO A 52 7.10 -2.31 -1.45
CA PRO A 52 6.21 -3.46 -1.65
C PRO A 52 4.89 -3.02 -2.30
N VAL A 53 4.41 -3.78 -3.28
CA VAL A 53 3.13 -3.54 -3.94
C VAL A 53 2.20 -4.72 -3.72
N ASN A 54 1.02 -4.44 -3.16
CA ASN A 54 -0.07 -5.40 -3.04
C ASN A 54 -1.04 -5.20 -4.21
N TRP A 55 -1.43 -6.28 -4.86
CA TRP A 55 -2.39 -6.25 -5.94
C TRP A 55 -3.73 -6.82 -5.47
N VAL A 56 -4.81 -6.12 -5.77
CA VAL A 56 -6.17 -6.52 -5.46
C VAL A 56 -6.99 -6.49 -6.74
N ASP A 57 -7.78 -7.51 -6.95
CA ASP A 57 -8.71 -7.56 -8.08
C ASP A 57 -10.10 -7.09 -7.65
N TYR A 58 -10.79 -6.33 -8.50
CA TYR A 58 -12.15 -5.90 -8.26
C TYR A 58 -12.98 -5.94 -9.55
N THR A 59 -14.28 -5.76 -9.43
CA THR A 59 -15.22 -5.87 -10.56
C THR A 59 -15.60 -4.54 -11.20
N GLY A 60 -14.99 -3.45 -10.74
CA GLY A 60 -15.25 -2.09 -11.24
C GLY A 60 -16.31 -1.33 -10.46
N GLY A 61 -16.51 -0.09 -10.89
CA GLY A 61 -17.44 0.85 -10.25
C GLY A 61 -16.85 1.57 -9.03
N LEU A 62 -17.63 2.45 -8.45
CA LEU A 62 -17.20 3.33 -7.35
C LEU A 62 -17.69 2.91 -5.97
N SER A 63 -18.53 1.89 -5.87
CA SER A 63 -19.23 1.53 -4.62
C SER A 63 -18.27 1.18 -3.49
N GLU A 64 -17.29 0.32 -3.74
CA GLU A 64 -16.31 -0.07 -2.73
C GLU A 64 -15.41 1.10 -2.34
N ILE A 65 -15.01 1.90 -3.30
CA ILE A 65 -14.17 3.09 -3.09
C ILE A 65 -14.90 4.10 -2.20
N LYS A 66 -16.18 4.35 -2.50
CA LYS A 66 -17.04 5.22 -1.68
C LYS A 66 -17.18 4.70 -0.26
N ALA A 67 -17.41 3.40 -0.10
CA ALA A 67 -17.56 2.77 1.21
C ALA A 67 -16.29 2.93 2.05
N GLN A 68 -15.11 2.74 1.49
CA GLN A 68 -13.85 2.95 2.20
C GLN A 68 -13.67 4.40 2.63
N LYS A 69 -14.00 5.35 1.75
CA LYS A 69 -13.92 6.77 2.06
C LYS A 69 -14.89 7.19 3.16
N GLU A 70 -16.13 6.77 3.08
CA GLU A 70 -17.17 7.06 4.09
C GLU A 70 -16.83 6.46 5.45
N ALA A 71 -16.24 5.27 5.48
CA ALA A 71 -15.76 4.63 6.69
C ALA A 71 -14.49 5.26 7.28
N GLY A 72 -13.80 6.14 6.54
CA GLY A 72 -12.50 6.69 6.93
C GLY A 72 -11.40 5.63 7.01
N ALA A 73 -11.56 4.53 6.29
CA ALA A 73 -10.65 3.37 6.29
C ALA A 73 -10.25 3.04 4.84
N ILE A 74 -9.38 3.86 4.28
CA ILE A 74 -8.90 3.71 2.90
C ILE A 74 -7.76 2.70 2.90
N THR A 75 -7.94 1.61 2.15
CA THR A 75 -6.95 0.53 1.99
C THR A 75 -6.44 0.40 0.55
N TRP A 76 -7.07 1.07 -0.40
CA TRP A 76 -6.72 1.08 -1.81
C TRP A 76 -6.07 2.42 -2.17
N ASP A 77 -4.84 2.37 -2.67
CA ASP A 77 -4.07 3.58 -2.97
C ASP A 77 -4.19 3.99 -4.43
N ILE A 78 -4.12 3.04 -5.35
CA ILE A 78 -4.20 3.26 -6.79
C ILE A 78 -5.22 2.30 -7.38
N ILE A 79 -6.11 2.80 -8.22
CA ILE A 79 -7.23 2.02 -8.74
C ILE A 79 -7.41 2.27 -10.22
N ASP A 80 -7.49 1.20 -11.00
CA ASP A 80 -7.93 1.26 -12.39
C ASP A 80 -9.45 1.42 -12.44
N VAL A 81 -9.91 2.46 -13.09
CA VAL A 81 -11.34 2.75 -13.24
C VAL A 81 -11.70 3.01 -14.71
N TYR A 82 -12.95 2.87 -15.05
CA TYR A 82 -13.44 3.33 -16.36
C TYR A 82 -13.38 4.85 -16.45
N ALA A 83 -13.19 5.38 -17.66
CA ALA A 83 -13.16 6.82 -17.90
C ALA A 83 -14.38 7.57 -17.34
N LYS A 84 -15.57 6.98 -17.47
CA LYS A 84 -16.80 7.52 -16.88
C LYS A 84 -16.74 7.64 -15.35
N ASP A 85 -16.14 6.66 -14.70
CA ASP A 85 -16.02 6.63 -13.24
C ASP A 85 -14.94 7.61 -12.75
N THR A 86 -13.94 7.91 -13.57
CA THR A 86 -12.97 8.98 -13.28
C THR A 86 -13.67 10.34 -13.15
N ILE A 87 -14.54 10.66 -14.08
CA ILE A 87 -15.29 11.92 -14.06
C ILE A 87 -16.15 12.02 -12.80
N VAL A 88 -16.97 11.00 -12.56
CA VAL A 88 -17.85 10.96 -11.37
C VAL A 88 -17.04 11.00 -10.08
N GLY A 89 -15.95 10.24 -10.00
CA GLY A 89 -15.09 10.18 -8.83
C GLY A 89 -14.40 11.50 -8.52
N CYS A 90 -13.99 12.25 -9.54
CA CYS A 90 -13.45 13.60 -9.37
C CYS A 90 -14.54 14.59 -8.92
N ASP A 91 -15.70 14.60 -9.57
CA ASP A 91 -16.80 15.50 -9.24
C ASP A 91 -17.31 15.28 -7.80
N GLU A 92 -17.35 14.05 -7.34
CA GLU A 92 -17.75 13.69 -5.97
C GLU A 92 -16.61 13.78 -4.95
N GLY A 93 -15.41 14.18 -5.36
CA GLY A 93 -14.23 14.28 -4.49
C GLY A 93 -13.79 12.96 -3.90
N ILE A 94 -14.00 11.85 -4.63
CA ILE A 94 -13.60 10.51 -4.20
C ILE A 94 -12.10 10.29 -4.44
N PHE A 95 -11.60 10.79 -5.56
CA PHE A 95 -10.21 10.68 -5.96
C PHE A 95 -9.39 11.89 -5.51
N HIS A 96 -8.10 11.66 -5.31
CA HIS A 96 -7.15 12.72 -5.01
C HIS A 96 -6.76 13.45 -6.30
N GLU A 97 -6.77 14.76 -6.26
CA GLU A 97 -6.29 15.59 -7.36
C GLU A 97 -4.76 15.66 -7.33
N PHE A 98 -4.15 15.54 -8.50
CA PHE A 98 -2.73 15.78 -8.66
C PHE A 98 -2.51 17.19 -9.17
N ASP A 99 -1.53 17.87 -8.57
CA ASP A 99 -1.01 19.15 -9.01
C ASP A 99 0.18 18.86 -9.95
N PHE A 100 0.06 19.16 -11.24
CA PHE A 100 1.06 18.92 -12.26
C PHE A 100 1.85 20.19 -12.60
#